data_441e77cfd27ff164cc2f6a38de1d5cfe
#
_entry.id   441e77cfd27ff164cc2f6a38de1d5cfe
#
_cell.length_a   1.000
_cell.length_b   1.000
_cell.length_c   1.000
_cell.angle_alpha   90.00
_cell.angle_beta   90.00
_cell.angle_gamma   90.00
#
_symmetry.space_group_name_H-M   'P 1'
#
loop_
_entity.id
_entity.type
_entity.pdbx_description
1 polymer ?
#
loop_
_entity_poly.entity_id
_entity_poly.type
_entity_poly.pdbx_seq_one_letter_code
_entity_poly.pdbx_strand_id
1 'polypeptide(L)'
;VGAKTAKAGQDFFPLSVHYQEKAYAAGKIPGGFFKREGRPSEKETLTSRLIDRPIRPLFPNDFNNEVQVVCTVVSAEKDTDPDIIAMIGTSAALAISGIPFNGPIGAARVGYTDAAGYILNPGYKKLSESELDMVVAGTKDAVLMVESEAKELPEDIMLGAVLFAHHELQVVIAAISALAADAGKPRWDWQAPAENRGLQDRVVAAVG
;
A
#
# COMPACT_ATOMS: atom_id res chain seq x y z
N VAL A 1 1.58 -11.53 8.24
CA VAL A 1 1.20 -12.44 9.33
C VAL A 1 -0.06 -11.90 10.00
N GLY A 2 -1.04 -12.75 10.28
CA GLY A 2 -2.26 -12.33 10.95
C GLY A 2 -2.61 -13.23 12.13
N ALA A 3 -3.14 -12.64 13.20
CA ALA A 3 -3.72 -13.39 14.32
C ALA A 3 -5.14 -13.86 13.96
N LYS A 4 -5.48 -15.11 14.26
CA LYS A 4 -6.81 -15.66 13.96
C LYS A 4 -7.92 -15.14 14.88
N THR A 5 -7.56 -14.59 16.04
CA THR A 5 -8.50 -14.05 17.02
C THR A 5 -8.03 -12.68 17.49
N ALA A 6 -8.97 -11.77 17.70
CA ALA A 6 -8.69 -10.47 18.30
C ALA A 6 -8.34 -10.63 19.79
N LYS A 7 -7.54 -9.70 20.34
CA LYS A 7 -7.29 -9.61 21.77
C LYS A 7 -8.56 -9.16 22.49
N ALA A 8 -8.77 -9.63 23.70
CA ALA A 8 -9.92 -9.21 24.50
C ALA A 8 -9.87 -7.69 24.75
N GLY A 9 -11.00 -7.01 24.52
CA GLY A 9 -11.10 -5.55 24.65
C GLY A 9 -10.50 -4.73 23.51
N GLN A 10 -10.13 -5.36 22.38
CA GLN A 10 -9.61 -4.67 21.22
C GLN A 10 -10.75 -3.97 20.48
N ASP A 11 -10.73 -2.65 20.40
CA ASP A 11 -11.75 -1.78 19.81
C ASP A 11 -11.29 -1.08 18.51
N PHE A 12 -10.09 -1.37 18.05
CA PHE A 12 -9.53 -0.85 16.80
C PHE A 12 -8.80 -1.93 16.01
N PHE A 13 -8.61 -1.71 14.72
CA PHE A 13 -7.84 -2.61 13.84
C PHE A 13 -6.33 -2.42 14.00
N PRO A 14 -5.61 -3.37 14.61
CA PRO A 14 -4.17 -3.26 14.84
C PRO A 14 -3.38 -3.76 13.63
N LEU A 15 -3.36 -2.95 12.55
CA LEU A 15 -2.51 -3.15 11.39
C LEU A 15 -1.16 -2.48 11.63
N SER A 16 -0.08 -3.25 11.48
CA SER A 16 1.29 -2.76 11.53
C SER A 16 1.98 -3.04 10.20
N VAL A 17 2.56 -2.02 9.59
CA VAL A 17 3.36 -2.15 8.37
C VAL A 17 4.80 -1.77 8.67
N HIS A 18 5.73 -2.67 8.38
CA HIS A 18 7.16 -2.47 8.52
C HIS A 18 7.82 -2.59 7.16
N TYR A 19 8.49 -1.54 6.74
CA TYR A 19 9.29 -1.51 5.52
C TYR A 19 10.75 -1.25 5.89
N GLN A 20 11.67 -2.01 5.33
CA GLN A 20 13.09 -1.87 5.58
C GLN A 20 13.92 -2.16 4.33
N GLU A 21 14.85 -1.26 4.02
CA GLU A 21 15.86 -1.44 2.99
C GLU A 21 17.17 -1.89 3.65
N LYS A 22 17.60 -3.11 3.37
CA LYS A 22 18.86 -3.61 3.91
C LYS A 22 20.07 -3.00 3.21
N ALA A 23 21.07 -2.57 3.96
CA ALA A 23 22.29 -2.00 3.37
C ALA A 23 22.94 -2.93 2.34
N TYR A 24 22.93 -4.24 2.58
CA TYR A 24 23.45 -5.24 1.66
C TYR A 24 22.65 -5.36 0.35
N ALA A 25 21.38 -4.95 0.32
CA ALA A 25 20.58 -4.93 -0.90
C ALA A 25 21.18 -4.02 -1.98
N ALA A 26 21.86 -2.96 -1.56
CA ALA A 26 22.61 -2.05 -2.43
C ALA A 26 24.13 -2.38 -2.47
N GLY A 27 24.55 -3.55 -1.99
CA GLY A 27 25.96 -3.94 -1.91
C GLY A 27 26.78 -3.14 -0.90
N LYS A 28 26.13 -2.56 0.13
CA LYS A 28 26.76 -1.70 1.13
C LYS A 28 26.79 -2.38 2.50
N ILE A 29 27.72 -1.92 3.34
CA ILE A 29 27.75 -2.26 4.78
C ILE A 29 27.07 -1.12 5.53
N PRO A 30 26.26 -1.40 6.58
CA PRO A 30 25.67 -0.37 7.40
C PRO A 30 26.68 0.65 7.90
N GLY A 31 26.30 1.93 7.90
CA GLY A 31 27.15 3.02 8.38
C GLY A 31 27.31 3.02 9.90
N GLY A 32 27.98 4.04 10.41
CA GLY A 32 28.20 4.25 11.83
C GLY A 32 29.30 3.35 12.43
N PHE A 33 29.56 3.57 13.71
CA PHE A 33 30.62 2.87 14.45
C PHE A 33 30.36 1.36 14.59
N PHE A 34 29.12 0.99 14.90
CA PHE A 34 28.75 -0.40 15.17
C PHE A 34 28.52 -1.26 13.92
N LYS A 35 28.52 -0.68 12.71
CA LYS A 35 28.26 -1.40 11.45
C LYS A 35 26.99 -2.26 11.50
N ARG A 36 25.93 -1.73 12.10
CA ARG A 36 24.61 -2.40 12.26
C ARG A 36 23.53 -1.60 11.55
N GLU A 37 22.48 -2.31 11.12
CA GLU A 37 21.21 -1.69 10.76
C GLU A 37 20.66 -0.90 11.96
N GLY A 38 20.29 0.35 11.71
CA GLY A 38 19.79 1.26 12.74
C GLY A 38 18.28 1.20 12.90
N ARG A 39 17.73 2.28 13.46
CA ARG A 39 16.29 2.54 13.43
C ARG A 39 15.85 2.81 11.99
N PRO A 40 14.56 2.58 11.66
CA PRO A 40 14.03 2.95 10.35
C PRO A 40 14.36 4.40 10.01
N SER A 41 14.78 4.64 8.78
CA SER A 41 14.98 5.98 8.24
C SER A 41 13.64 6.69 8.05
N GLU A 42 13.66 7.99 7.79
CA GLU A 42 12.48 8.76 7.44
C GLU A 42 11.80 8.19 6.19
N LYS A 43 12.56 7.90 5.13
CA LYS A 43 12.05 7.23 3.93
C LYS A 43 11.35 5.91 4.24
N GLU A 44 11.97 5.03 5.03
CA GLU A 44 11.38 3.74 5.40
C GLU A 44 10.08 3.90 6.19
N THR A 45 10.02 4.91 7.06
CA THR A 45 8.82 5.24 7.82
C THR A 45 7.70 5.76 6.91
N LEU A 46 8.02 6.67 5.99
CA LEU A 46 7.07 7.21 5.02
C LEU A 46 6.58 6.12 4.05
N THR A 47 7.46 5.25 3.57
CA THR A 47 7.08 4.12 2.71
C THR A 47 6.18 3.13 3.46
N SER A 48 6.43 2.87 4.76
CA SER A 48 5.51 2.06 5.57
C SER A 48 4.11 2.66 5.62
N ARG A 49 3.99 3.99 5.75
CA ARG A 49 2.70 4.69 5.72
C ARG A 49 2.07 4.70 4.33
N LEU A 50 2.88 4.83 3.29
CA LEU A 50 2.43 4.76 1.90
C LEU A 50 1.78 3.40 1.58
N ILE A 51 2.32 2.31 2.13
CA ILE A 51 1.75 0.96 2.03
C ILE A 51 0.48 0.82 2.89
N ASP A 52 0.49 1.31 4.13
CA ASP A 52 -0.62 1.16 5.08
C ASP A 52 -1.91 1.83 4.59
N ARG A 53 -1.81 3.06 4.07
CA ARG A 53 -2.95 3.90 3.70
C ARG A 53 -3.93 3.26 2.71
N PRO A 54 -3.52 2.67 1.59
CA PRO A 54 -4.45 2.08 0.62
C PRO A 54 -4.96 0.69 1.03
N ILE A 55 -4.25 -0.06 1.89
CA ILE A 55 -4.69 -1.40 2.28
C ILE A 55 -5.64 -1.39 3.48
N ARG A 56 -5.47 -0.45 4.42
CA ARG A 56 -6.24 -0.37 5.67
C ARG A 56 -7.76 -0.33 5.45
N PRO A 57 -8.32 0.51 4.56
CA PRO A 57 -9.76 0.60 4.35
C PRO A 57 -10.36 -0.64 3.66
N LEU A 58 -9.55 -1.55 3.16
CA LEU A 58 -10.00 -2.76 2.49
C LEU A 58 -10.22 -3.95 3.45
N PHE A 59 -9.91 -3.79 4.72
CA PHE A 59 -10.33 -4.74 5.74
C PHE A 59 -11.75 -4.44 6.20
N PRO A 60 -12.53 -5.46 6.59
CA PRO A 60 -13.87 -5.25 7.16
C PRO A 60 -13.84 -4.34 8.39
N ASN A 61 -14.86 -3.51 8.57
CA ASN A 61 -14.89 -2.49 9.64
C ASN A 61 -14.69 -3.07 11.05
N ASP A 62 -15.21 -4.26 11.34
CA ASP A 62 -15.12 -4.89 12.65
C ASP A 62 -13.99 -5.92 12.74
N PHE A 63 -13.06 -5.92 11.78
CA PHE A 63 -11.93 -6.83 11.78
C PHE A 63 -10.83 -6.29 12.70
N ASN A 64 -10.85 -6.71 13.96
CA ASN A 64 -9.92 -6.26 15.00
C ASN A 64 -8.78 -7.25 15.29
N ASN A 65 -8.56 -8.22 14.40
CA ASN A 65 -7.45 -9.15 14.52
C ASN A 65 -6.14 -8.47 14.13
N GLU A 66 -5.09 -8.74 14.89
CA GLU A 66 -3.77 -8.17 14.60
C GLU A 66 -3.24 -8.66 13.24
N VAL A 67 -2.85 -7.72 12.39
CA VAL A 67 -2.19 -8.00 11.11
C VAL A 67 -0.86 -7.27 11.06
N GLN A 68 0.19 -7.99 10.73
CA GLN A 68 1.52 -7.44 10.53
C GLN A 68 1.99 -7.71 9.10
N VAL A 69 2.32 -6.64 8.39
CA VAL A 69 2.95 -6.66 7.08
C VAL A 69 4.43 -6.33 7.26
N VAL A 70 5.31 -7.16 6.72
CA VAL A 70 6.75 -6.95 6.78
C VAL A 70 7.30 -6.99 5.35
N CYS A 71 7.81 -5.86 4.90
CA CYS A 71 8.47 -5.70 3.61
C CYS A 71 9.97 -5.51 3.82
N THR A 72 10.77 -6.41 3.28
CA THR A 72 12.23 -6.32 3.38
C THR A 72 12.83 -6.31 1.99
N VAL A 73 13.50 -5.22 1.65
CA VAL A 73 14.26 -5.10 0.40
C VAL A 73 15.60 -5.79 0.58
N VAL A 74 15.80 -6.90 -0.13
CA VAL A 74 17.00 -7.73 -0.04
C VAL A 74 17.92 -7.62 -1.26
N SER A 75 17.39 -7.01 -2.34
CA SER A 75 18.14 -6.68 -3.55
C SER A 75 17.53 -5.44 -4.17
N ALA A 76 18.33 -4.49 -4.59
CA ALA A 76 17.88 -3.23 -5.17
C ALA A 76 18.79 -2.79 -6.32
N GLU A 77 18.20 -2.23 -7.35
CA GLU A 77 18.89 -1.53 -8.42
C GLU A 77 19.05 -0.04 -8.07
N LYS A 78 20.15 0.58 -8.53
CA LYS A 78 20.48 1.96 -8.17
C LYS A 78 19.48 3.02 -8.66
N ASP A 79 18.78 2.73 -9.75
CA ASP A 79 17.88 3.69 -10.40
C ASP A 79 16.39 3.37 -10.19
N THR A 80 16.06 2.41 -9.33
CA THR A 80 14.68 1.98 -9.07
C THR A 80 14.33 2.15 -7.61
N ASP A 81 13.21 2.86 -7.31
CA ASP A 81 12.66 2.90 -5.97
C ASP A 81 11.88 1.60 -5.70
N PRO A 82 12.18 0.86 -4.63
CA PRO A 82 11.51 -0.38 -4.32
C PRO A 82 10.12 -0.22 -3.67
N ASP A 83 9.66 0.99 -3.41
CA ASP A 83 8.39 1.27 -2.70
C ASP A 83 7.16 0.75 -3.44
N ILE A 84 7.03 1.01 -4.74
CA ILE A 84 5.92 0.51 -5.58
C ILE A 84 5.91 -1.02 -5.61
N ILE A 85 7.08 -1.64 -5.72
CA ILE A 85 7.21 -3.10 -5.70
C ILE A 85 6.77 -3.65 -4.35
N ALA A 86 7.12 -2.97 -3.24
CA ALA A 86 6.70 -3.36 -1.89
C ALA A 86 5.17 -3.25 -1.71
N MET A 87 4.52 -2.22 -2.28
CA MET A 87 3.06 -2.08 -2.29
C MET A 87 2.39 -3.25 -3.04
N ILE A 88 2.89 -3.55 -4.24
CA ILE A 88 2.39 -4.67 -5.07
C ILE A 88 2.60 -6.00 -4.35
N GLY A 89 3.79 -6.23 -3.79
CA GLY A 89 4.11 -7.43 -3.02
C GLY A 89 3.23 -7.59 -1.78
N THR A 90 2.93 -6.50 -1.09
CA THR A 90 1.99 -6.49 0.05
C THR A 90 0.60 -6.89 -0.38
N SER A 91 0.10 -6.31 -1.47
CA SER A 91 -1.21 -6.64 -2.04
C SER A 91 -1.31 -8.12 -2.42
N ALA A 92 -0.30 -8.65 -3.10
CA ALA A 92 -0.23 -10.05 -3.46
C ALA A 92 -0.20 -10.97 -2.23
N ALA A 93 0.62 -10.63 -1.22
CA ALA A 93 0.71 -11.41 0.02
C ALA A 93 -0.63 -11.44 0.78
N LEU A 94 -1.35 -10.32 0.84
CA LEU A 94 -2.68 -10.26 1.44
C LEU A 94 -3.69 -11.08 0.63
N ALA A 95 -3.70 -10.96 -0.69
CA ALA A 95 -4.63 -11.69 -1.56
C ALA A 95 -4.50 -13.20 -1.45
N ILE A 96 -3.27 -13.73 -1.30
CA ILE A 96 -3.05 -15.19 -1.15
C ILE A 96 -3.15 -15.68 0.30
N SER A 97 -3.24 -14.79 1.30
CA SER A 97 -3.13 -15.17 2.72
C SER A 97 -4.37 -15.84 3.30
N GLY A 98 -5.53 -15.63 2.68
CA GLY A 98 -6.84 -16.02 3.20
C GLY A 98 -7.40 -15.07 4.28
N ILE A 99 -6.66 -14.05 4.70
CA ILE A 99 -7.16 -13.01 5.61
C ILE A 99 -8.34 -12.26 4.93
N PRO A 100 -9.39 -11.86 5.68
CA PRO A 100 -10.46 -11.02 5.13
C PRO A 100 -9.92 -9.70 4.59
N PHE A 101 -9.77 -9.61 3.29
CA PHE A 101 -9.21 -8.47 2.57
C PHE A 101 -9.97 -8.26 1.27
N ASN A 102 -10.49 -7.06 1.04
CA ASN A 102 -11.33 -6.70 -0.10
C ASN A 102 -10.51 -6.08 -1.27
N GLY A 103 -9.23 -6.45 -1.36
CA GLY A 103 -8.38 -6.14 -2.50
C GLY A 103 -8.52 -7.18 -3.62
N PRO A 104 -7.53 -7.24 -4.54
CA PRO A 104 -6.21 -6.60 -4.44
C PRO A 104 -6.18 -5.12 -4.80
N ILE A 105 -5.06 -4.48 -4.46
CA ILE A 105 -4.70 -3.16 -4.97
C ILE A 105 -3.54 -3.27 -5.95
N GLY A 106 -3.49 -2.34 -6.91
CA GLY A 106 -2.30 -2.00 -7.66
C GLY A 106 -1.72 -0.67 -7.20
N ALA A 107 -0.48 -0.40 -7.56
CA ALA A 107 0.18 0.87 -7.33
C ALA A 107 1.06 1.22 -8.53
N ALA A 108 1.21 2.52 -8.79
CA ALA A 108 2.07 3.05 -9.83
C ALA A 108 2.63 4.41 -9.41
N ARG A 109 3.87 4.69 -9.81
CA ARG A 109 4.46 6.03 -9.74
C ARG A 109 4.36 6.68 -11.11
N VAL A 110 3.97 7.93 -11.16
CA VAL A 110 3.88 8.71 -12.40
C VAL A 110 4.76 9.95 -12.31
N GLY A 111 5.66 10.08 -13.27
CA GLY A 111 6.35 11.32 -13.56
C GLY A 111 5.70 12.04 -14.73
N TYR A 112 5.99 13.33 -14.89
CA TYR A 112 5.55 14.14 -16.02
C TYR A 112 6.62 15.12 -16.45
N THR A 113 6.79 15.26 -17.75
CA THR A 113 7.53 16.37 -18.37
C THR A 113 6.76 16.81 -19.63
N ASP A 114 6.84 18.09 -20.00
CA ASP A 114 6.19 18.58 -21.22
C ASP A 114 6.63 17.84 -22.50
N ALA A 115 7.88 17.40 -22.53
CA ALA A 115 8.44 16.71 -23.70
C ALA A 115 8.03 15.25 -23.82
N ALA A 116 7.83 14.53 -22.72
CA ALA A 116 7.56 13.09 -22.70
C ALA A 116 6.12 12.73 -22.31
N GLY A 117 5.36 13.69 -21.77
CA GLY A 117 4.07 13.41 -21.16
C GLY A 117 4.20 12.59 -19.87
N TYR A 118 3.25 11.69 -19.62
CA TYR A 118 3.27 10.83 -18.45
C TYR A 118 4.27 9.69 -18.60
N ILE A 119 5.05 9.45 -17.53
CA ILE A 119 6.09 8.41 -17.48
C ILE A 119 5.73 7.45 -16.35
N LEU A 120 5.49 6.18 -16.67
CA LEU A 120 5.19 5.14 -15.70
C LEU A 120 6.47 4.68 -14.99
N ASN A 121 6.43 4.65 -13.66
CA ASN A 121 7.48 4.15 -12.78
C ASN A 121 8.89 4.68 -13.18
N PRO A 122 9.06 6.00 -13.28
CA PRO A 122 10.36 6.58 -13.65
C PRO A 122 11.42 6.23 -12.63
N GLY A 123 12.62 5.89 -13.10
CA GLY A 123 13.80 5.76 -12.23
C GLY A 123 14.23 7.11 -11.67
N TYR A 124 15.08 7.11 -10.65
CA TYR A 124 15.51 8.33 -9.94
C TYR A 124 16.06 9.43 -10.86
N LYS A 125 16.80 9.04 -11.93
CA LYS A 125 17.35 10.00 -12.90
C LYS A 125 16.23 10.75 -13.63
N LYS A 126 15.26 10.02 -14.16
CA LYS A 126 14.10 10.62 -14.85
C LYS A 126 13.21 11.39 -13.88
N LEU A 127 13.06 10.91 -12.66
CA LEU A 127 12.28 11.56 -11.63
C LEU A 127 12.89 12.90 -11.21
N SER A 128 14.21 13.01 -11.14
CA SER A 128 14.90 14.28 -10.82
C SER A 128 14.68 15.39 -11.87
N GLU A 129 14.38 15.01 -13.11
CA GLU A 129 14.05 15.92 -14.22
C GLU A 129 12.55 16.15 -14.36
N SER A 130 11.74 15.40 -13.63
CA SER A 130 10.29 15.45 -13.69
C SER A 130 9.72 16.68 -12.97
N GLU A 131 8.58 17.15 -13.46
CA GLU A 131 7.77 18.19 -12.84
C GLU A 131 6.70 17.60 -11.92
N LEU A 132 6.53 16.28 -11.95
CA LEU A 132 5.60 15.52 -11.13
C LEU A 132 6.31 14.28 -10.57
N ASP A 133 6.14 14.06 -9.27
CA ASP A 133 6.30 12.77 -8.62
C ASP A 133 4.97 12.41 -7.94
N MET A 134 4.23 11.45 -8.53
CA MET A 134 2.92 11.06 -8.03
C MET A 134 2.85 9.55 -7.84
N VAL A 135 2.47 9.12 -6.65
CA VAL A 135 2.14 7.73 -6.37
C VAL A 135 0.63 7.58 -6.26
N VAL A 136 0.10 6.64 -7.03
CA VAL A 136 -1.33 6.30 -7.03
C VAL A 136 -1.49 4.83 -6.67
N ALA A 137 -2.42 4.55 -5.77
CA ALA A 137 -2.83 3.18 -5.47
C ALA A 137 -4.34 3.06 -5.45
N GLY A 138 -4.84 1.93 -5.92
CA GLY A 138 -6.27 1.69 -6.02
C GLY A 138 -6.64 0.26 -6.28
N THR A 139 -7.92 -0.01 -6.20
CA THR A 139 -8.56 -1.25 -6.64
C THR A 139 -8.89 -1.19 -8.13
N LYS A 140 -9.51 -2.25 -8.64
CA LYS A 140 -9.99 -2.29 -10.03
C LYS A 140 -10.92 -1.12 -10.35
N ASP A 141 -11.77 -0.73 -9.41
CA ASP A 141 -12.90 0.17 -9.66
C ASP A 141 -12.70 1.58 -9.06
N ALA A 142 -11.70 1.76 -8.20
CA ALA A 142 -11.52 3.03 -7.48
C ALA A 142 -10.06 3.33 -7.13
N VAL A 143 -9.70 4.60 -7.19
CA VAL A 143 -8.46 5.13 -6.62
C VAL A 143 -8.68 5.29 -5.11
N LEU A 144 -7.77 4.75 -4.31
CA LEU A 144 -7.82 4.79 -2.84
C LEU A 144 -6.83 5.77 -2.23
N MET A 145 -5.71 6.00 -2.91
CA MET A 145 -4.65 6.86 -2.42
C MET A 145 -3.97 7.58 -3.57
N VAL A 146 -3.74 8.86 -3.38
CA VAL A 146 -2.87 9.69 -4.20
C VAL A 146 -1.92 10.43 -3.25
N GLU A 147 -0.64 10.42 -3.56
CA GLU A 147 0.37 11.23 -2.90
C GLU A 147 1.26 11.84 -3.98
N SER A 148 1.45 13.16 -3.96
CA SER A 148 2.17 13.83 -5.04
C SER A 148 2.98 15.02 -4.57
N GLU A 149 4.08 15.24 -5.26
CA GLU A 149 4.87 16.46 -5.27
C GLU A 149 4.89 16.98 -6.71
N ALA A 150 4.50 18.23 -6.95
CA ALA A 150 4.38 18.83 -8.26
C ALA A 150 4.91 20.27 -8.30
N LYS A 151 5.47 20.66 -9.44
CA LYS A 151 5.96 22.02 -9.69
C LYS A 151 4.86 22.85 -10.38
N GLU A 152 3.82 23.20 -9.61
CA GLU A 152 2.73 24.11 -10.06
C GLU A 152 2.03 23.65 -11.36
N LEU A 153 1.84 22.34 -11.54
CA LEU A 153 1.17 21.78 -12.71
C LEU A 153 -0.33 22.08 -12.72
N PRO A 154 -0.95 22.28 -13.89
CA PRO A 154 -2.39 22.47 -14.04
C PRO A 154 -3.20 21.26 -13.56
N GLU A 155 -4.45 21.48 -13.14
CA GLU A 155 -5.34 20.44 -12.61
C GLU A 155 -5.63 19.33 -13.62
N ASP A 156 -5.76 19.67 -14.90
CA ASP A 156 -6.00 18.69 -15.98
C ASP A 156 -4.82 17.72 -16.15
N ILE A 157 -3.59 18.18 -16.02
CA ILE A 157 -2.39 17.34 -16.03
C ILE A 157 -2.36 16.46 -14.78
N MET A 158 -2.67 17.02 -13.59
CA MET A 158 -2.72 16.26 -12.34
C MET A 158 -3.79 15.16 -12.40
N LEU A 159 -5.00 15.49 -12.85
CA LEU A 159 -6.08 14.51 -13.04
C LEU A 159 -5.71 13.46 -14.09
N GLY A 160 -5.11 13.89 -15.21
CA GLY A 160 -4.62 12.98 -16.23
C GLY A 160 -3.60 11.97 -15.71
N ALA A 161 -2.69 12.40 -14.83
CA ALA A 161 -1.71 11.52 -14.17
C ALA A 161 -2.38 10.44 -13.30
N VAL A 162 -3.42 10.81 -12.54
CA VAL A 162 -4.19 9.87 -11.73
C VAL A 162 -4.89 8.83 -12.60
N LEU A 163 -5.54 9.27 -13.69
CA LEU A 163 -6.22 8.38 -14.63
C LEU A 163 -5.24 7.45 -15.36
N PHE A 164 -4.10 7.99 -15.79
CA PHE A 164 -3.03 7.21 -16.38
C PHE A 164 -2.52 6.13 -15.43
N ALA A 165 -2.20 6.48 -14.19
CA ALA A 165 -1.78 5.52 -13.18
C ALA A 165 -2.83 4.44 -12.93
N HIS A 166 -4.12 4.84 -12.78
CA HIS A 166 -5.21 3.88 -12.55
C HIS A 166 -5.43 2.94 -13.72
N HIS A 167 -5.19 3.38 -14.95
CA HIS A 167 -5.20 2.52 -16.11
C HIS A 167 -4.06 1.48 -16.07
N GLU A 168 -2.85 1.95 -15.82
CA GLU A 168 -1.64 1.10 -15.83
C GLU A 168 -1.63 0.06 -14.69
N LEU A 169 -2.12 0.40 -13.51
CA LEU A 169 -2.14 -0.54 -12.38
C LEU A 169 -3.14 -1.71 -12.57
N GLN A 170 -4.05 -1.66 -13.54
CA GLN A 170 -5.00 -2.76 -13.81
C GLN A 170 -4.31 -4.06 -14.19
N VAL A 171 -3.19 -3.99 -14.89
CA VAL A 171 -2.39 -5.16 -15.27
C VAL A 171 -1.87 -5.88 -14.02
N VAL A 172 -1.42 -5.11 -13.01
CA VAL A 172 -0.95 -5.62 -11.72
C VAL A 172 -2.08 -6.30 -10.96
N ILE A 173 -3.24 -5.66 -10.89
CA ILE A 173 -4.44 -6.21 -10.22
C ILE A 173 -4.86 -7.53 -10.86
N ALA A 174 -4.88 -7.60 -12.18
CA ALA A 174 -5.20 -8.83 -12.91
C ALA A 174 -4.19 -9.95 -12.60
N ALA A 175 -2.89 -9.64 -12.57
CA ALA A 175 -1.84 -10.61 -12.24
C ALA A 175 -1.96 -11.12 -10.79
N ILE A 176 -2.21 -10.22 -9.82
CA ILE A 176 -2.42 -10.61 -8.42
C ILE A 176 -3.68 -11.48 -8.26
N SER A 177 -4.76 -11.14 -8.98
CA SER A 177 -5.99 -11.92 -8.94
C SER A 177 -5.80 -13.32 -9.50
N ALA A 178 -5.03 -13.47 -10.59
CA ALA A 178 -4.67 -14.77 -11.15
C ALA A 178 -3.80 -15.57 -10.17
N LEU A 179 -2.80 -14.95 -9.55
CA LEU A 179 -1.96 -15.57 -8.52
C LEU A 179 -2.81 -16.03 -7.32
N ALA A 180 -3.77 -15.22 -6.88
CA ALA A 180 -4.65 -15.58 -5.76
C ALA A 180 -5.58 -16.75 -6.11
N ALA A 181 -6.02 -16.86 -7.37
CA ALA A 181 -6.82 -17.99 -7.84
C ALA A 181 -6.00 -19.31 -7.88
N ASP A 182 -4.72 -19.24 -8.22
CA ASP A 182 -3.82 -20.39 -8.34
C ASP A 182 -3.23 -20.85 -7.00
N ALA A 183 -2.75 -19.91 -6.18
CA ALA A 183 -1.98 -20.17 -4.97
C ALA A 183 -2.61 -19.64 -3.68
N GLY A 184 -3.83 -19.10 -3.73
CA GLY A 184 -4.52 -18.55 -2.58
C GLY A 184 -4.87 -19.60 -1.53
N LYS A 185 -4.70 -19.24 -0.26
CA LYS A 185 -5.17 -20.04 0.87
C LYS A 185 -6.68 -19.91 1.02
N PRO A 186 -7.37 -20.93 1.57
CA PRO A 186 -8.78 -20.80 1.94
C PRO A 186 -9.02 -19.55 2.80
N ARG A 187 -10.09 -18.84 2.53
CA ARG A 187 -10.50 -17.69 3.36
C ARG A 187 -10.72 -18.11 4.80
N TRP A 188 -10.35 -17.24 5.71
CA TRP A 188 -10.64 -17.47 7.13
C TRP A 188 -12.16 -17.49 7.35
N ASP A 189 -12.60 -18.37 8.24
CA ASP A 189 -13.98 -18.36 8.75
C ASP A 189 -14.09 -17.25 9.81
N TRP A 190 -14.12 -16.01 9.31
CA TRP A 190 -14.34 -14.81 10.11
C TRP A 190 -15.71 -14.24 9.80
N GLN A 191 -16.45 -13.95 10.86
CA GLN A 191 -17.77 -13.31 10.75
C GLN A 191 -17.75 -12.02 11.54
N ALA A 192 -18.41 -10.99 10.98
CA ALA A 192 -18.58 -9.73 11.68
C ALA A 192 -19.39 -9.96 12.97
N PRO A 193 -19.07 -9.25 14.06
CA PRO A 193 -19.88 -9.24 15.26
C PRO A 193 -21.33 -8.87 14.94
N ALA A 194 -22.29 -9.43 15.67
CA ALA A 194 -23.69 -9.09 15.48
C ALA A 194 -23.92 -7.60 15.78
N GLU A 195 -24.56 -6.89 14.86
CA GLU A 195 -24.94 -5.48 15.05
C GLU A 195 -25.89 -5.32 16.24
N ASN A 196 -25.59 -4.38 17.13
CA ASN A 196 -26.49 -4.00 18.21
C ASN A 196 -27.56 -3.00 17.68
N ARG A 197 -28.51 -3.51 16.90
CA ARG A 197 -29.58 -2.70 16.31
C ARG A 197 -30.35 -1.92 17.36
N GLY A 198 -30.61 -2.51 18.53
CA GLY A 198 -31.34 -1.83 19.61
C GLY A 198 -30.57 -0.59 20.14
N LEU A 199 -29.27 -0.58 20.13
CA LEU A 199 -28.48 0.60 20.46
C LEU A 199 -28.51 1.63 19.32
N GLN A 200 -28.38 1.20 18.07
CA GLN A 200 -28.50 2.08 16.90
C GLN A 200 -29.82 2.80 16.85
N ASP A 201 -30.95 2.07 17.03
CA ASP A 201 -32.29 2.64 17.04
C ASP A 201 -32.46 3.69 18.17
N ARG A 202 -31.92 3.43 19.36
CA ARG A 202 -31.92 4.39 20.47
C ARG A 202 -31.09 5.65 20.17
N VAL A 203 -29.95 5.51 19.52
CA VAL A 203 -29.12 6.65 19.15
C VAL A 203 -29.83 7.47 18.06
N VAL A 204 -30.36 6.84 17.03
CA VAL A 204 -31.12 7.52 15.97
C VAL A 204 -32.35 8.24 16.56
N ALA A 205 -33.07 7.62 17.48
CA ALA A 205 -34.21 8.27 18.13
C ALA A 205 -33.82 9.47 19.03
N ALA A 206 -32.58 9.51 19.52
CA ALA A 206 -32.13 10.57 20.41
C ALA A 206 -31.48 11.77 19.67
N VAL A 207 -30.92 11.57 18.46
CA VAL A 207 -30.13 12.59 17.74
C VAL A 207 -30.50 12.74 16.26
N GLY A 208 -31.45 11.93 15.76
CA GLY A 208 -31.93 11.90 14.38
C GLY A 208 -33.08 12.88 14.09
#